data_6483f439e41d503421ec7655194688f0
#
_entry.id   6483f439e41d503421ec7655194688f0
#
_cell.length_a   1.000
_cell.length_b   1.000
_cell.length_c   1.000
_cell.angle_alpha   90.00
_cell.angle_beta   90.00
_cell.angle_gamma   90.00
#
_symmetry.space_group_name_H-M   'P 1'
#
loop_
_entity.id
_entity.type
_entity.pdbx_description
1 polymer ?
#
loop_
_entity_poly.entity_id
_entity_poly.type
_entity_poly.pdbx_seq_one_letter_code
_entity_poly.pdbx_strand_id
1 'polypeptide(L)'
;GAVDVVVVDSVAAMVTKAEIEGEMGDTHVGLQARLMSQALRKLTGAIGKSNAIVIFINQLREKIGVMYGNPETTPGGRALKFYSSVRLDVRRTEQLKAGGEVIGNRVRVKVVKNKVAPPFKEAEFDIMYGQGVSRLGEILDLGSKLDIVQKSGAWFNYGEIRLGQGRDNAKEYLRQNPELAEEIAAKVMANADKLMGRTAAAAAPKKLGQVNLTAEVDEDE
;
A
#
# COMPACT_ATOMS: atom_id res chain seq x y z
N GLY A 1 -6.93 -15.51 -19.52
CA GLY A 1 -7.52 -14.78 -18.48
C GLY A 1 -8.71 -13.95 -18.87
N ALA A 2 -9.85 -14.23 -18.24
CA ALA A 2 -11.06 -13.41 -18.40
C ALA A 2 -11.09 -12.23 -17.40
N VAL A 3 -10.20 -12.24 -16.40
CA VAL A 3 -10.16 -11.25 -15.31
C VAL A 3 -8.71 -10.91 -14.98
N ASP A 4 -8.39 -9.61 -14.88
CA ASP A 4 -7.06 -9.13 -14.56
C ASP A 4 -6.91 -8.80 -13.06
N VAL A 5 -7.99 -8.35 -12.41
CA VAL A 5 -8.00 -8.00 -11.00
C VAL A 5 -9.21 -8.60 -10.30
N VAL A 6 -8.98 -9.23 -9.16
CA VAL A 6 -10.03 -9.72 -8.25
C VAL A 6 -9.85 -9.05 -6.90
N VAL A 7 -10.89 -8.42 -6.38
CA VAL A 7 -10.90 -7.79 -5.06
C VAL A 7 -11.88 -8.52 -4.14
N VAL A 8 -11.39 -8.93 -2.96
CA VAL A 8 -12.21 -9.53 -1.90
C VAL A 8 -12.32 -8.51 -0.75
N ASP A 9 -13.47 -7.87 -0.66
CA ASP A 9 -13.79 -6.91 0.39
C ASP A 9 -15.01 -7.40 1.21
N SER A 10 -14.83 -7.89 2.37
CA SER A 10 -13.57 -8.10 3.10
C SER A 10 -13.48 -9.55 3.58
N VAL A 11 -12.26 -9.99 3.92
CA VAL A 11 -12.05 -11.32 4.54
C VAL A 11 -12.85 -11.47 5.83
N ALA A 12 -13.06 -10.38 6.58
CA ALA A 12 -13.83 -10.37 7.81
C ALA A 12 -15.32 -10.72 7.61
N ALA A 13 -15.86 -10.51 6.41
CA ALA A 13 -17.26 -10.78 6.05
C ALA A 13 -17.45 -12.15 5.42
N MET A 14 -16.39 -12.92 5.21
CA MET A 14 -16.47 -14.27 4.67
C MET A 14 -16.99 -15.23 5.75
N VAL A 15 -18.07 -15.93 5.42
CA VAL A 15 -18.70 -16.94 6.29
C VAL A 15 -18.50 -18.34 5.73
N THR A 16 -18.47 -19.33 6.58
CA THR A 16 -18.43 -20.74 6.18
C THR A 16 -19.85 -21.26 5.92
N LYS A 17 -19.99 -22.32 5.11
CA LYS A 17 -21.28 -22.97 4.88
C LYS A 17 -21.93 -23.43 6.20
N ALA A 18 -21.12 -23.96 7.12
CA ALA A 18 -21.58 -24.40 8.44
C ALA A 18 -22.13 -23.23 9.30
N GLU A 19 -21.57 -22.03 9.16
CA GLU A 19 -22.11 -20.84 9.83
C GLU A 19 -23.42 -20.35 9.22
N ILE A 20 -23.60 -20.54 7.89
CA ILE A 20 -24.84 -20.16 7.20
C ILE A 20 -25.98 -21.13 7.56
N GLU A 21 -25.67 -22.42 7.67
CA GLU A 21 -26.64 -23.49 7.92
C GLU A 21 -26.85 -23.77 9.42
N GLY A 22 -25.97 -23.25 10.30
CA GLY A 22 -26.03 -23.41 11.75
C GLY A 22 -27.05 -22.48 12.41
N GLU A 23 -27.32 -22.74 13.70
CA GLU A 23 -28.19 -21.89 14.50
C GLU A 23 -27.40 -20.73 15.14
N MET A 24 -28.13 -19.65 15.48
CA MET A 24 -27.53 -18.51 16.19
C MET A 24 -27.07 -18.97 17.58
N GLY A 25 -25.75 -18.85 17.85
CA GLY A 25 -25.12 -19.28 19.08
C GLY A 25 -24.20 -20.48 18.93
N ASP A 26 -24.21 -21.15 17.77
CA ASP A 26 -23.26 -22.21 17.48
C ASP A 26 -21.82 -21.70 17.45
N THR A 27 -20.93 -22.42 18.11
CA THR A 27 -19.52 -22.04 18.14
C THR A 27 -18.75 -22.65 16.99
N HIS A 28 -18.30 -21.80 16.06
CA HIS A 28 -17.52 -22.19 14.88
C HIS A 28 -16.05 -21.80 14.97
N VAL A 29 -15.41 -22.09 16.12
CA VAL A 29 -14.03 -21.68 16.39
C VAL A 29 -13.06 -22.20 15.34
N GLY A 30 -12.37 -21.27 14.67
CA GLY A 30 -11.31 -21.58 13.72
C GLY A 30 -11.75 -22.10 12.35
N LEU A 31 -13.04 -22.27 12.07
CA LEU A 31 -13.51 -22.74 10.76
C LEU A 31 -13.12 -21.79 9.64
N GLN A 32 -13.29 -20.49 9.82
CA GLN A 32 -12.88 -19.48 8.84
C GLN A 32 -11.37 -19.54 8.54
N ALA A 33 -10.53 -19.74 9.57
CA ALA A 33 -9.09 -19.87 9.39
C ALA A 33 -8.70 -21.15 8.61
N ARG A 34 -9.39 -22.25 8.85
CA ARG A 34 -9.21 -23.52 8.09
C ARG A 34 -9.64 -23.35 6.64
N LEU A 35 -10.81 -22.74 6.40
CA LEU A 35 -11.32 -22.42 5.07
C LEU A 35 -10.32 -21.55 4.30
N MET A 36 -9.84 -20.47 4.89
CA MET A 36 -8.85 -19.59 4.29
C MET A 36 -7.55 -20.32 3.93
N SER A 37 -7.08 -21.22 4.81
CA SER A 37 -5.88 -22.01 4.54
C SER A 37 -6.05 -22.96 3.35
N GLN A 38 -7.23 -23.58 3.20
CA GLN A 38 -7.55 -24.46 2.08
C GLN A 38 -7.75 -23.66 0.78
N ALA A 39 -8.50 -22.56 0.85
CA ALA A 39 -8.77 -21.70 -0.29
C ALA A 39 -7.49 -21.13 -0.88
N LEU A 40 -6.61 -20.57 -0.05
CA LEU A 40 -5.34 -19.97 -0.48
C LEU A 40 -4.40 -20.99 -1.12
N ARG A 41 -4.36 -22.25 -0.63
CA ARG A 41 -3.60 -23.32 -1.30
C ARG A 41 -4.07 -23.58 -2.72
N LYS A 42 -5.39 -23.62 -2.93
CA LYS A 42 -5.98 -23.81 -4.26
C LYS A 42 -5.79 -22.57 -5.15
N LEU A 43 -6.07 -21.39 -4.62
CA LEU A 43 -5.98 -20.12 -5.33
C LEU A 43 -4.55 -19.80 -5.78
N THR A 44 -3.54 -20.08 -4.96
CA THR A 44 -2.14 -19.83 -5.32
C THR A 44 -1.73 -20.54 -6.61
N GLY A 45 -2.17 -21.81 -6.78
CA GLY A 45 -1.92 -22.55 -8.00
C GLY A 45 -2.65 -22.00 -9.24
N ALA A 46 -3.87 -21.49 -9.06
CA ALA A 46 -4.65 -20.87 -10.14
C ALA A 46 -4.10 -19.48 -10.50
N ILE A 47 -3.82 -18.64 -9.49
CA ILE A 47 -3.27 -17.30 -9.67
C ILE A 47 -1.88 -17.35 -10.32
N GLY A 48 -1.01 -18.28 -9.89
CA GLY A 48 0.34 -18.44 -10.46
C GLY A 48 0.37 -18.85 -11.94
N LYS A 49 -0.76 -19.37 -12.48
CA LYS A 49 -0.94 -19.70 -13.90
C LYS A 49 -1.67 -18.60 -14.69
N SER A 50 -2.11 -17.55 -14.02
CA SER A 50 -2.83 -16.43 -14.61
C SER A 50 -2.01 -15.14 -14.48
N ASN A 51 -2.32 -14.15 -15.29
CA ASN A 51 -1.77 -12.79 -15.15
C ASN A 51 -2.65 -11.90 -14.24
N ALA A 52 -3.49 -12.51 -13.41
CA ALA A 52 -4.41 -11.78 -12.55
C ALA A 52 -3.76 -11.41 -11.21
N ILE A 53 -4.16 -10.25 -10.68
CA ILE A 53 -3.84 -9.80 -9.33
C ILE A 53 -5.04 -10.05 -8.43
N VAL A 54 -4.79 -10.64 -7.24
CA VAL A 54 -5.85 -10.84 -6.23
C VAL A 54 -5.54 -9.99 -5.01
N ILE A 55 -6.49 -9.11 -4.66
CA ILE A 55 -6.40 -8.17 -3.54
C ILE A 55 -7.37 -8.61 -2.45
N PHE A 56 -6.85 -8.91 -1.27
CA PHE A 56 -7.65 -9.20 -0.09
C PHE A 56 -7.64 -7.98 0.84
N ILE A 57 -8.81 -7.43 1.12
CA ILE A 57 -9.00 -6.38 2.12
C ILE A 57 -9.36 -7.07 3.44
N ASN A 58 -8.69 -6.67 4.53
CA ASN A 58 -8.94 -7.22 5.85
C ASN A 58 -9.00 -6.12 6.91
N GLN A 59 -9.65 -6.40 8.01
CA GLN A 59 -9.77 -5.50 9.16
C GLN A 59 -8.77 -5.91 10.25
N LEU A 60 -8.34 -4.93 11.04
CA LEU A 60 -7.59 -5.16 12.26
C LEU A 60 -8.58 -5.34 13.43
N ARG A 61 -8.28 -6.30 14.29
CA ARG A 61 -8.97 -6.55 15.55
C ARG A 61 -7.94 -6.58 16.67
N GLU A 62 -8.32 -6.26 17.86
CA GLU A 62 -7.48 -6.38 19.03
C GLU A 62 -7.82 -7.66 19.79
N LYS A 63 -6.79 -8.38 20.23
CA LYS A 63 -6.94 -9.50 21.13
C LYS A 63 -7.02 -8.99 22.56
N ILE A 64 -8.11 -9.31 23.24
CA ILE A 64 -8.29 -9.01 24.66
C ILE A 64 -7.30 -9.84 25.48
N GLY A 65 -6.67 -9.24 26.50
CA GLY A 65 -5.79 -9.94 27.43
C GLY A 65 -4.33 -10.08 27.01
N VAL A 66 -3.90 -9.46 25.92
CA VAL A 66 -2.47 -9.41 25.55
C VAL A 66 -1.80 -8.27 26.31
N MET A 67 -1.07 -8.58 27.39
CA MET A 67 -0.34 -7.58 28.18
C MET A 67 1.00 -7.18 27.57
N TYR A 68 1.63 -8.03 26.74
CA TYR A 68 2.91 -7.77 26.10
C TYR A 68 2.87 -8.12 24.62
N GLY A 69 3.57 -7.33 23.78
CA GLY A 69 3.63 -7.52 22.35
C GLY A 69 2.50 -6.79 21.60
N ASN A 70 2.31 -7.12 20.31
CA ASN A 70 1.29 -6.48 19.48
C ASN A 70 -0.05 -7.25 19.61
N PRO A 71 -1.10 -6.62 20.18
CA PRO A 71 -2.42 -7.24 20.33
C PRO A 71 -3.18 -7.35 18.99
N GLU A 72 -2.72 -6.66 17.95
CA GLU A 72 -3.43 -6.62 16.67
C GLU A 72 -3.46 -7.96 15.95
N THR A 73 -4.62 -8.36 15.51
CA THR A 73 -4.87 -9.57 14.75
C THR A 73 -5.82 -9.30 13.59
N THR A 74 -5.90 -10.25 12.66
CA THR A 74 -6.81 -10.17 11.51
C THR A 74 -7.72 -11.38 11.49
N PRO A 75 -9.01 -11.24 11.11
CA PRO A 75 -9.89 -12.36 10.79
C PRO A 75 -9.30 -13.27 9.69
N GLY A 76 -9.75 -14.52 9.62
CA GLY A 76 -9.30 -15.48 8.62
C GLY A 76 -7.97 -16.16 8.93
N GLY A 77 -7.42 -15.97 10.16
CA GLY A 77 -6.22 -16.65 10.62
C GLY A 77 -4.91 -16.10 10.04
N ARG A 78 -3.87 -16.95 10.03
CA ARG A 78 -2.51 -16.54 9.63
C ARG A 78 -2.18 -16.79 8.15
N ALA A 79 -3.00 -17.53 7.41
CA ALA A 79 -2.68 -18.01 6.08
C ALA A 79 -2.33 -16.87 5.09
N LEU A 80 -3.12 -15.80 5.04
CA LEU A 80 -2.85 -14.64 4.20
C LEU A 80 -1.48 -14.01 4.45
N LYS A 81 -0.99 -13.99 5.70
CA LYS A 81 0.32 -13.44 6.04
C LYS A 81 1.45 -14.19 5.35
N PHE A 82 1.29 -15.50 5.14
CA PHE A 82 2.29 -16.35 4.47
C PHE A 82 2.14 -16.30 2.95
N TYR A 83 0.92 -16.45 2.42
CA TYR A 83 0.66 -16.54 0.99
C TYR A 83 0.84 -15.21 0.25
N SER A 84 0.51 -14.07 0.88
CA SER A 84 0.63 -12.76 0.23
C SER A 84 2.05 -12.46 -0.25
N SER A 85 2.17 -11.92 -1.46
CA SER A 85 3.42 -11.38 -2.01
C SER A 85 3.71 -9.99 -1.46
N VAL A 86 2.68 -9.16 -1.34
CA VAL A 86 2.74 -7.81 -0.79
C VAL A 86 1.72 -7.69 0.34
N ARG A 87 2.09 -7.02 1.44
CA ARG A 87 1.17 -6.63 2.51
C ARG A 87 1.32 -5.16 2.81
N LEU A 88 0.20 -4.49 2.81
CA LEU A 88 0.09 -3.06 3.14
C LEU A 88 -0.66 -2.91 4.46
N ASP A 89 -0.12 -2.09 5.34
CA ASP A 89 -0.81 -1.60 6.54
C ASP A 89 -1.29 -0.18 6.25
N VAL A 90 -2.61 0.02 6.27
CA VAL A 90 -3.27 1.28 5.92
C VAL A 90 -3.85 1.88 7.19
N ARG A 91 -3.36 3.06 7.59
CA ARG A 91 -3.77 3.75 8.82
C ARG A 91 -4.19 5.17 8.55
N ARG A 92 -5.30 5.58 9.14
CA ARG A 92 -5.65 7.00 9.23
C ARG A 92 -4.73 7.66 10.26
N THR A 93 -4.09 8.76 9.87
CA THR A 93 -3.23 9.56 10.75
C THR A 93 -3.93 10.82 11.23
N GLU A 94 -4.71 11.48 10.35
CA GLU A 94 -5.35 12.75 10.64
C GLU A 94 -6.70 12.86 9.94
N GLN A 95 -7.64 13.65 10.51
CA GLN A 95 -8.87 14.05 9.85
C GLN A 95 -8.67 15.42 9.18
N LEU A 96 -9.01 15.52 7.91
CA LEU A 96 -8.98 16.77 7.17
C LEU A 96 -10.31 17.49 7.36
N LYS A 97 -10.25 18.75 7.77
CA LYS A 97 -11.42 19.57 8.03
C LYS A 97 -11.39 20.85 7.21
N ALA A 98 -12.54 21.27 6.70
CA ALA A 98 -12.75 22.57 6.10
C ALA A 98 -14.04 23.18 6.66
N GLY A 99 -14.00 24.43 7.15
CA GLY A 99 -15.16 25.09 7.73
C GLY A 99 -15.77 24.37 8.94
N GLY A 100 -14.99 23.54 9.65
CA GLY A 100 -15.48 22.74 10.79
C GLY A 100 -16.00 21.35 10.40
N GLU A 101 -16.25 21.09 9.14
CA GLU A 101 -16.70 19.79 8.64
C GLU A 101 -15.53 18.88 8.25
N VAL A 102 -15.69 17.57 8.46
CA VAL A 102 -14.68 16.57 8.05
C VAL A 102 -14.88 16.27 6.57
N ILE A 103 -13.88 16.64 5.74
CA ILE A 103 -13.92 16.50 4.29
C ILE A 103 -13.06 15.33 3.77
N GLY A 104 -12.25 14.72 4.63
CA GLY A 104 -11.38 13.64 4.24
C GLY A 104 -10.49 13.17 5.38
N ASN A 105 -9.56 12.27 5.05
CA ASN A 105 -8.57 11.78 5.98
C ASN A 105 -7.18 11.78 5.33
N ARG A 106 -6.16 12.10 6.12
CA ARG A 106 -4.78 11.74 5.79
C ARG A 106 -4.53 10.30 6.18
N VAL A 107 -3.96 9.55 5.26
CA VAL A 107 -3.73 8.13 5.40
C VAL A 107 -2.24 7.83 5.20
N ARG A 108 -1.70 7.00 6.07
CA ARG A 108 -0.37 6.41 5.93
C ARG A 108 -0.49 4.95 5.51
N VAL A 109 0.22 4.59 4.47
CA VAL A 109 0.36 3.22 3.98
C VAL A 109 1.80 2.76 4.19
N LYS A 110 1.96 1.67 4.92
CA LYS A 110 3.26 1.03 5.17
C LYS A 110 3.32 -0.32 4.47
N VAL A 111 4.38 -0.55 3.71
CA VAL A 111 4.67 -1.84 3.10
C VAL A 111 5.32 -2.75 4.14
N VAL A 112 4.53 -3.58 4.82
CA VAL A 112 5.02 -4.45 5.91
C VAL A 112 5.59 -5.78 5.42
N LYS A 113 5.30 -6.16 4.18
CA LYS A 113 5.89 -7.31 3.49
C LYS A 113 5.93 -7.05 1.99
N ASN A 114 7.04 -7.38 1.35
CA ASN A 114 7.17 -7.34 -0.10
C ASN A 114 8.16 -8.40 -0.56
N LYS A 115 7.73 -9.27 -1.50
CA LYS A 115 8.57 -10.30 -2.11
C LYS A 115 9.15 -9.89 -3.46
N VAL A 116 8.68 -8.77 -4.03
CA VAL A 116 9.05 -8.31 -5.38
C VAL A 116 9.89 -7.03 -5.39
N ALA A 117 9.99 -6.35 -4.23
CA ALA A 117 10.81 -5.16 -4.03
C ALA A 117 11.19 -5.01 -2.55
N PRO A 118 12.13 -4.12 -2.17
CA PRO A 118 12.46 -3.85 -0.77
C PRO A 118 11.23 -3.41 0.03
N PRO A 119 10.93 -4.05 1.18
CA PRO A 119 9.81 -3.69 2.04
C PRO A 119 10.10 -2.45 2.90
N PHE A 120 9.17 -2.14 3.80
CA PHE A 120 9.25 -1.08 4.83
C PHE A 120 9.26 0.35 4.30
N LYS A 121 8.84 0.55 3.02
CA LYS A 121 8.56 1.88 2.50
C LYS A 121 7.21 2.35 3.03
N GLU A 122 7.09 3.67 3.20
CA GLU A 122 5.86 4.33 3.65
C GLU A 122 5.48 5.43 2.65
N ALA A 123 4.17 5.61 2.47
CA ALA A 123 3.59 6.72 1.73
C ALA A 123 2.45 7.33 2.54
N GLU A 124 2.33 8.66 2.50
CA GLU A 124 1.22 9.38 3.09
C GLU A 124 0.53 10.21 2.04
N PHE A 125 -0.80 10.16 2.03
CA PHE A 125 -1.63 10.91 1.10
C PHE A 125 -3.01 11.19 1.70
N ASP A 126 -3.73 12.12 1.07
CA ASP A 126 -5.09 12.48 1.49
C ASP A 126 -6.12 11.71 0.69
N ILE A 127 -7.13 11.19 1.39
CA ILE A 127 -8.35 10.62 0.79
C ILE A 127 -9.49 11.60 1.08
N MET A 128 -10.03 12.19 0.02
CA MET A 128 -11.14 13.14 0.09
C MET A 128 -12.46 12.39 -0.07
N TYR A 129 -13.45 12.69 0.76
CA TYR A 129 -14.75 12.04 0.67
C TYR A 129 -15.43 12.34 -0.67
N GLY A 130 -15.96 11.31 -1.32
CA GLY A 130 -16.59 11.39 -2.63
C GLY A 130 -15.65 11.60 -3.82
N GLN A 131 -14.34 11.84 -3.59
CA GLN A 131 -13.36 12.11 -4.64
C GLN A 131 -12.23 11.08 -4.68
N GLY A 132 -11.97 10.39 -3.55
CA GLY A 132 -10.86 9.45 -3.44
C GLY A 132 -9.50 10.11 -3.14
N VAL A 133 -8.42 9.53 -3.64
CA VAL A 133 -7.05 10.02 -3.42
C VAL A 133 -6.84 11.40 -4.05
N SER A 134 -6.31 12.34 -3.26
CA SER A 134 -6.06 13.72 -3.69
C SER A 134 -4.78 13.83 -4.51
N ARG A 135 -4.87 13.56 -5.83
CA ARG A 135 -3.72 13.63 -6.74
C ARG A 135 -3.00 14.99 -6.72
N LEU A 136 -3.75 16.09 -6.71
CA LEU A 136 -3.17 17.45 -6.64
C LEU A 136 -2.45 17.70 -5.32
N GLY A 137 -2.96 17.14 -4.21
CA GLY A 137 -2.30 17.19 -2.92
C GLY A 137 -0.95 16.45 -2.93
N GLU A 138 -0.91 15.27 -3.56
CA GLU A 138 0.34 14.52 -3.72
C GLU A 138 1.36 15.24 -4.60
N ILE A 139 0.94 15.81 -5.72
CA ILE A 139 1.81 16.60 -6.62
C ILE A 139 2.48 17.73 -5.85
N LEU A 140 1.74 18.47 -5.02
CA LEU A 140 2.28 19.54 -4.18
C LEU A 140 3.23 19.03 -3.10
N ASP A 141 2.84 17.98 -2.38
CA ASP A 141 3.63 17.44 -1.28
C ASP A 141 4.94 16.80 -1.78
N LEU A 142 4.88 16.03 -2.85
CA LEU A 142 6.05 15.40 -3.46
C LEU A 142 6.90 16.43 -4.22
N GLY A 143 6.26 17.37 -4.92
CA GLY A 143 6.95 18.49 -5.56
C GLY A 143 7.74 19.33 -4.57
N SER A 144 7.18 19.57 -3.38
CA SER A 144 7.87 20.29 -2.31
C SER A 144 9.02 19.49 -1.71
N LYS A 145 8.87 18.17 -1.55
CA LYS A 145 9.94 17.27 -1.07
C LYS A 145 11.13 17.17 -2.05
N LEU A 146 10.87 17.41 -3.32
CA LEU A 146 11.87 17.36 -4.40
C LEU A 146 12.41 18.75 -4.78
N ASP A 147 12.01 19.82 -4.07
CA ASP A 147 12.33 21.21 -4.38
C ASP A 147 11.90 21.66 -5.79
N ILE A 148 10.99 20.94 -6.43
CA ILE A 148 10.34 21.30 -7.70
C ILE A 148 9.32 22.43 -7.44
N VAL A 149 8.57 22.32 -6.35
CA VAL A 149 7.68 23.37 -5.83
C VAL A 149 8.35 23.97 -4.60
N GLN A 150 8.68 25.25 -4.65
CA GLN A 150 9.28 25.95 -3.52
C GLN A 150 8.20 26.32 -2.50
N LYS A 151 8.46 25.99 -1.24
CA LYS A 151 7.62 26.40 -0.11
C LYS A 151 8.33 27.46 0.70
N SER A 152 7.82 28.69 0.69
CA SER A 152 8.32 29.79 1.50
C SER A 152 7.26 30.21 2.52
N GLY A 153 7.45 29.82 3.77
CA GLY A 153 6.42 29.95 4.81
C GLY A 153 5.12 29.25 4.42
N ALA A 154 4.05 30.01 4.28
CA ALA A 154 2.75 29.49 3.82
C ALA A 154 2.57 29.48 2.29
N TRP A 155 3.49 30.04 1.53
CA TRP A 155 3.37 30.20 0.09
C TRP A 155 3.99 29.04 -0.67
N PHE A 156 3.30 28.61 -1.73
CA PHE A 156 3.76 27.64 -2.70
C PHE A 156 4.05 28.35 -4.03
N ASN A 157 5.23 28.13 -4.58
CA ASN A 157 5.69 28.71 -5.83
C ASN A 157 6.25 27.64 -6.75
N TYR A 158 6.08 27.82 -8.05
CA TYR A 158 6.70 26.98 -9.07
C TYR A 158 7.41 27.89 -10.07
N GLY A 159 8.75 27.98 -9.97
CA GLY A 159 9.52 29.00 -10.66
C GLY A 159 9.02 30.40 -10.27
N GLU A 160 8.66 31.20 -11.26
CA GLU A 160 8.11 32.55 -11.05
C GLU A 160 6.59 32.55 -10.76
N ILE A 161 5.93 31.37 -10.87
CA ILE A 161 4.48 31.27 -10.71
C ILE A 161 4.13 31.08 -9.22
N ARG A 162 3.33 31.97 -8.67
CA ARG A 162 2.79 31.85 -7.32
C ARG A 162 1.52 31.01 -7.34
N LEU A 163 1.60 29.77 -6.82
CA LEU A 163 0.47 28.82 -6.80
C LEU A 163 -0.59 29.21 -5.78
N GLY A 164 -0.19 29.72 -4.60
CA GLY A 164 -1.13 30.15 -3.58
C GLY A 164 -0.58 30.15 -2.18
N GLN A 165 -1.29 30.83 -1.28
CA GLN A 165 -1.02 30.80 0.15
C GLN A 165 -1.81 29.66 0.80
N GLY A 166 -1.09 28.72 1.39
CA GLY A 166 -1.65 27.49 1.94
C GLY A 166 -1.87 26.39 0.89
N ARG A 167 -1.92 25.15 1.40
CA ARG A 167 -2.02 23.96 0.56
C ARG A 167 -3.31 23.90 -0.26
N ASP A 168 -4.43 24.37 0.33
CA ASP A 168 -5.74 24.28 -0.34
C ASP A 168 -5.85 25.27 -1.49
N ASN A 169 -5.36 26.50 -1.32
CA ASN A 169 -5.33 27.48 -2.41
C ASN A 169 -4.40 27.05 -3.54
N ALA A 170 -3.24 26.45 -3.21
CA ALA A 170 -2.34 25.92 -4.23
C ALA A 170 -2.96 24.72 -4.99
N LYS A 171 -3.70 23.83 -4.31
CA LYS A 171 -4.46 22.76 -4.97
C LYS A 171 -5.54 23.32 -5.90
N GLU A 172 -6.25 24.36 -5.45
CA GLU A 172 -7.29 25.00 -6.27
C GLU A 172 -6.70 25.66 -7.52
N TYR A 173 -5.56 26.34 -7.36
CA TYR A 173 -4.84 26.91 -8.50
C TYR A 173 -4.43 25.83 -9.52
N LEU A 174 -3.90 24.69 -9.04
CA LEU A 174 -3.54 23.56 -9.92
C LEU A 174 -4.78 22.91 -10.56
N ARG A 175 -5.93 22.91 -9.87
CA ARG A 175 -7.20 22.41 -10.44
C ARG A 175 -7.66 23.25 -11.63
N GLN A 176 -7.47 24.57 -11.52
CA GLN A 176 -7.80 25.53 -12.60
C GLN A 176 -6.76 25.55 -13.72
N ASN A 177 -5.55 25.03 -13.47
CA ASN A 177 -4.45 24.99 -14.43
C ASN A 177 -3.93 23.54 -14.60
N PRO A 178 -4.69 22.64 -15.27
CA PRO A 178 -4.36 21.22 -15.36
C PRO A 178 -3.05 20.95 -16.11
N GLU A 179 -2.71 21.77 -17.12
CA GLU A 179 -1.45 21.64 -17.86
C GLU A 179 -0.23 21.83 -16.93
N LEU A 180 -0.30 22.82 -16.04
CA LEU A 180 0.75 23.07 -15.05
C LEU A 180 0.84 21.93 -14.04
N ALA A 181 -0.31 21.38 -13.60
CA ALA A 181 -0.35 20.24 -12.70
C ALA A 181 0.32 19.01 -13.32
N GLU A 182 0.06 18.72 -14.60
CA GLU A 182 0.69 17.61 -15.32
C GLU A 182 2.21 17.85 -15.55
N GLU A 183 2.62 19.09 -15.82
CA GLU A 183 4.05 19.43 -15.93
C GLU A 183 4.79 19.15 -14.61
N ILE A 184 4.24 19.60 -13.48
CA ILE A 184 4.81 19.35 -12.15
C ILE A 184 4.81 17.84 -11.86
N ALA A 185 3.71 17.13 -12.16
CA ALA A 185 3.60 15.69 -11.99
C ALA A 185 4.67 14.94 -12.79
N ALA A 186 4.91 15.30 -14.04
CA ALA A 186 5.95 14.72 -14.88
C ALA A 186 7.34 14.92 -14.27
N LYS A 187 7.65 16.11 -13.75
CA LYS A 187 8.91 16.39 -13.06
C LYS A 187 9.06 15.59 -11.77
N VAL A 188 7.99 15.44 -11.00
CA VAL A 188 7.97 14.60 -9.80
C VAL A 188 8.26 13.14 -10.15
N MET A 189 7.59 12.61 -11.18
CA MET A 189 7.81 11.24 -11.64
C MET A 189 9.23 11.01 -12.16
N ALA A 190 9.80 11.95 -12.92
CA ALA A 190 11.18 11.88 -13.39
C ALA A 190 12.22 11.87 -12.25
N ASN A 191 11.87 12.39 -11.07
CA ASN A 191 12.72 12.41 -9.88
C ASN A 191 12.27 11.41 -8.78
N ALA A 192 11.37 10.47 -9.10
CA ALA A 192 10.82 9.52 -8.12
C ALA A 192 11.91 8.67 -7.45
N ASP A 193 13.00 8.36 -8.13
CA ASP A 193 14.13 7.60 -7.57
C ASP A 193 14.80 8.32 -6.38
N LYS A 194 14.84 9.63 -6.38
CA LYS A 194 15.35 10.43 -5.25
C LYS A 194 14.48 10.24 -3.99
N LEU A 195 13.15 10.20 -4.16
CA LEU A 195 12.21 9.93 -3.06
C LEU A 195 12.36 8.51 -2.51
N MET A 196 12.74 7.56 -3.38
CA MET A 196 12.94 6.16 -2.98
C MET A 196 14.34 5.91 -2.37
N GLY A 197 15.19 6.93 -2.24
CA GLY A 197 16.57 6.80 -1.77
C GLY A 197 17.46 6.03 -2.74
N ARG A 198 17.07 5.96 -4.03
CA ARG A 198 17.89 5.41 -5.11
C ARG A 198 18.69 6.56 -5.70
N THR A 199 19.95 6.69 -5.31
CA THR A 199 20.89 7.53 -6.07
C THR A 199 21.22 6.83 -7.38
N ALA A 200 21.46 7.60 -8.43
CA ALA A 200 21.74 7.10 -9.79
C ALA A 200 22.91 6.05 -9.87
N ALA A 201 23.73 5.98 -8.82
CA ALA A 201 24.82 5.00 -8.70
C ALA A 201 24.35 3.54 -8.43
N ALA A 202 23.08 3.32 -8.05
CA ALA A 202 22.55 1.99 -7.75
C ALA A 202 21.87 1.30 -8.94
N ALA A 203 21.80 1.93 -10.10
CA ALA A 203 21.09 1.44 -11.29
C ALA A 203 21.94 0.58 -12.24
N ALA A 204 23.23 0.33 -11.96
CA ALA A 204 24.04 -0.59 -12.75
C ALA A 204 23.66 -2.04 -12.37
N PRO A 205 23.27 -2.90 -13.32
CA PRO A 205 23.03 -4.31 -13.03
C PRO A 205 24.35 -4.94 -12.55
N LYS A 206 24.41 -5.38 -11.30
CA LYS A 206 25.49 -6.25 -10.84
C LYS A 206 25.42 -7.50 -11.71
N LYS A 207 26.42 -7.69 -12.59
CA LYS A 207 26.64 -8.97 -13.25
C LYS A 207 26.75 -10.03 -12.14
N LEU A 208 25.85 -11.01 -12.14
CA LEU A 208 26.01 -12.19 -11.31
C LEU A 208 27.35 -12.82 -11.69
N GLY A 209 28.29 -12.79 -10.75
CA GLY A 209 29.52 -13.58 -10.87
C GLY A 209 29.13 -15.05 -11.01
N GLN A 210 29.72 -15.72 -11.99
CA GLN A 210 29.61 -17.14 -12.13
C GLN A 210 30.16 -17.77 -10.84
N VAL A 211 29.28 -18.44 -10.10
CA VAL A 211 29.70 -19.31 -8.99
C VAL A 211 30.26 -20.58 -9.62
N ASN A 212 31.58 -20.72 -9.67
CA ASN A 212 32.23 -21.97 -9.97
C ASN A 212 31.99 -22.93 -8.79
N LEU A 213 31.05 -23.84 -8.94
CA LEU A 213 30.89 -25.01 -8.08
C LEU A 213 31.95 -26.03 -8.49
N THR A 214 33.13 -25.97 -7.89
CA THR A 214 34.03 -27.11 -7.84
C THR A 214 33.50 -28.04 -6.74
N ALA A 215 32.88 -29.14 -7.15
CA ALA A 215 32.61 -30.25 -6.26
C ALA A 215 33.95 -30.96 -6.02
N GLU A 216 34.51 -30.80 -4.83
CA GLU A 216 35.52 -31.75 -4.33
C GLU A 216 34.77 -33.01 -3.90
N VAL A 217 35.04 -34.09 -4.59
CA VAL A 217 34.63 -35.44 -4.20
C VAL A 217 35.76 -35.96 -3.31
N ASP A 218 35.53 -35.96 -2.01
CA ASP A 218 36.38 -36.73 -1.09
C ASP A 218 36.07 -38.23 -1.31
N GLU A 219 37.00 -38.91 -1.98
CA GLU A 219 37.16 -40.36 -1.91
C GLU A 219 38.04 -40.64 -0.69
N ASP A 220 37.46 -41.17 0.38
CA ASP A 220 38.22 -41.96 1.37
C ASP A 220 37.30 -42.96 2.05
N GLU A 221 37.67 -44.27 1.80
CA GLU A 221 37.50 -45.55 2.53
C GLU A 221 36.12 -45.93 3.11
#